data_243b987b7c7aaea0a90d225dd81ab382
#
_entry.id   243b987b7c7aaea0a90d225dd81ab382
#
_cell.length_a   1.000
_cell.length_b   1.000
_cell.length_c   1.000
_cell.angle_alpha   90.00
_cell.angle_beta   90.00
_cell.angle_gamma   90.00
#
_symmetry.space_group_name_H-M   'P 1'
#
loop_
_entity.id
_entity.type
_entity.pdbx_description
1 polymer ?
#
loop_
_entity_poly.entity_id
_entity_poly.type
_entity_poly.pdbx_seq_one_letter_code
_entity_poly.pdbx_strand_id
1 'polypeptide(L)'
;MSTGNPSTLPMPSYQALITGGVGDLAKAIQSSLEMAKIQTLAPGRYELDVTDSECVKEFISTVGDIDLLVCNAGATLDMPLARMSESDWDQVMQVNLKGAFLCAREVSRSMMKRRSGHIVFISSFSAIHPPAGQANYAAAKSALLGMMKSMAQELGARNVRVNAILPGFLETKMTDNLSDEVKQAALQKHMLGRFNTPEVVGEFVAHLHQNMPHTSGQVFSLDSRIV
;
A
#
# COMPACT_ATOMS: atom_id res chain seq x y z
N MET A 1 26.15 -45.73 -10.19
CA MET A 1 24.74 -45.45 -9.88
C MET A 1 24.67 -44.02 -9.34
N SER A 2 24.27 -43.07 -10.20
CA SER A 2 24.18 -41.67 -9.85
C SER A 2 22.80 -41.43 -9.23
N THR A 3 22.76 -41.09 -7.96
CA THR A 3 21.54 -40.70 -7.26
C THR A 3 21.21 -39.25 -7.66
N GLY A 4 20.31 -39.10 -8.62
CA GLY A 4 19.75 -37.82 -8.99
C GLY A 4 19.01 -37.19 -7.80
N ASN A 5 19.43 -36.00 -7.45
CA ASN A 5 18.77 -35.14 -6.44
C ASN A 5 17.35 -34.80 -6.94
N PRO A 6 16.30 -34.92 -6.13
CA PRO A 6 14.95 -34.57 -6.57
C PRO A 6 14.92 -33.10 -6.97
N SER A 7 14.49 -32.85 -8.20
CA SER A 7 14.29 -31.53 -8.79
C SER A 7 13.46 -30.64 -7.90
N THR A 8 14.08 -29.66 -7.26
CA THR A 8 13.38 -28.51 -6.73
C THR A 8 12.77 -27.78 -7.94
N LEU A 9 11.47 -27.91 -8.12
CA LEU A 9 10.73 -27.05 -9.04
C LEU A 9 11.05 -25.59 -8.69
N PRO A 10 11.38 -24.74 -9.66
CA PRO A 10 11.63 -23.33 -9.35
C PRO A 10 10.38 -22.77 -8.68
N MET A 11 10.56 -22.15 -7.52
CA MET A 11 9.48 -21.42 -6.85
C MET A 11 8.92 -20.39 -7.83
N PRO A 12 7.59 -20.22 -7.90
CA PRO A 12 7.00 -19.22 -8.77
C PRO A 12 7.60 -17.84 -8.42
N SER A 13 8.17 -17.18 -9.41
CA SER A 13 8.71 -15.83 -9.23
C SER A 13 7.58 -14.82 -9.25
N TYR A 14 7.23 -14.25 -8.12
CA TYR A 14 6.26 -13.19 -8.07
C TYR A 14 6.90 -11.86 -8.44
N GLN A 15 6.25 -11.11 -9.34
CA GLN A 15 6.69 -9.80 -9.77
C GLN A 15 6.16 -8.68 -8.85
N ALA A 16 5.00 -8.88 -8.23
CA ALA A 16 4.37 -7.92 -7.33
C ALA A 16 4.01 -8.53 -5.98
N LEU A 17 4.18 -7.72 -4.92
CA LEU A 17 3.76 -8.01 -3.55
C LEU A 17 2.81 -6.92 -3.08
N ILE A 18 1.60 -7.30 -2.62
CA ILE A 18 0.61 -6.40 -2.03
C ILE A 18 0.41 -6.77 -0.56
N THR A 19 0.70 -5.87 0.37
CA THR A 19 0.44 -6.13 1.79
C THR A 19 -1.04 -5.94 2.14
N GLY A 20 -1.56 -6.77 3.08
CA GLY A 20 -2.96 -6.70 3.49
C GLY A 20 -3.93 -7.27 2.44
N GLY A 21 -3.57 -8.39 1.83
CA GLY A 21 -4.22 -9.01 0.66
C GLY A 21 -5.69 -9.41 0.82
N VAL A 22 -6.20 -9.54 2.05
CA VAL A 22 -7.62 -9.88 2.28
C VAL A 22 -8.57 -8.70 2.08
N GLY A 23 -8.07 -7.47 2.04
CA GLY A 23 -8.84 -6.23 1.85
C GLY A 23 -9.39 -6.08 0.43
N ASP A 24 -10.53 -5.38 0.30
CA ASP A 24 -11.21 -5.20 -0.99
C ASP A 24 -10.32 -4.45 -2.00
N LEU A 25 -9.62 -3.40 -1.55
CA LEU A 25 -8.68 -2.66 -2.41
C LEU A 25 -7.49 -3.54 -2.85
N ALA A 26 -6.94 -4.35 -1.94
CA ALA A 26 -5.83 -5.26 -2.30
C ALA A 26 -6.26 -6.27 -3.37
N LYS A 27 -7.46 -6.83 -3.27
CA LYS A 27 -8.03 -7.77 -4.25
C LYS A 27 -8.22 -7.12 -5.62
N ALA A 28 -8.72 -5.88 -5.65
CA ALA A 28 -8.89 -5.14 -6.89
C ALA A 28 -7.53 -4.82 -7.55
N ILE A 29 -6.53 -4.38 -6.74
CA ILE A 29 -5.17 -4.17 -7.25
C ILE A 29 -4.58 -5.48 -7.78
N GLN A 30 -4.73 -6.59 -7.05
CA GLN A 30 -4.27 -7.91 -7.49
C GLN A 30 -4.90 -8.29 -8.84
N SER A 31 -6.22 -8.21 -8.97
CA SER A 31 -6.93 -8.52 -10.21
C SER A 31 -6.43 -7.67 -11.38
N SER A 32 -6.24 -6.37 -11.19
CA SER A 32 -5.74 -5.48 -12.24
C SER A 32 -4.31 -5.80 -12.67
N LEU A 33 -3.43 -6.14 -11.71
CA LEU A 33 -2.05 -6.56 -12.01
C LEU A 33 -2.00 -7.89 -12.76
N GLU A 34 -2.82 -8.87 -12.36
CA GLU A 34 -2.93 -10.17 -13.02
C GLU A 34 -3.47 -10.04 -14.45
N MET A 35 -4.47 -9.18 -14.68
CA MET A 35 -4.95 -8.84 -16.04
C MET A 35 -3.84 -8.20 -16.88
N ALA A 36 -2.96 -7.42 -16.26
CA ALA A 36 -1.76 -6.85 -16.87
C ALA A 36 -0.60 -7.85 -17.00
N LYS A 37 -0.83 -9.15 -16.70
CA LYS A 37 0.13 -10.26 -16.75
C LYS A 37 1.30 -10.11 -15.75
N ILE A 38 1.07 -9.42 -14.65
CA ILE A 38 2.02 -9.28 -13.54
C ILE A 38 1.65 -10.33 -12.49
N GLN A 39 2.51 -11.31 -12.27
CA GLN A 39 2.28 -12.35 -11.26
C GLN A 39 2.34 -11.74 -9.87
N THR A 40 1.23 -11.83 -9.12
CA THR A 40 1.03 -11.06 -7.89
C THR A 40 0.82 -11.95 -6.68
N LEU A 41 1.50 -11.63 -5.58
CA LEU A 41 1.31 -12.23 -4.27
C LEU A 41 0.65 -11.20 -3.34
N ALA A 42 -0.46 -11.59 -2.71
CA ALA A 42 -1.23 -10.73 -1.82
C ALA A 42 -1.53 -11.46 -0.48
N PRO A 43 -0.52 -11.58 0.41
CA PRO A 43 -0.68 -12.27 1.68
C PRO A 43 -1.62 -11.53 2.62
N GLY A 44 -2.41 -12.31 3.37
CA GLY A 44 -3.16 -11.82 4.52
C GLY A 44 -2.26 -11.68 5.76
N ARG A 45 -2.85 -11.15 6.87
CA ARG A 45 -2.11 -10.88 8.11
C ARG A 45 -1.48 -12.15 8.71
N TYR A 46 -2.12 -13.30 8.57
CA TYR A 46 -1.60 -14.57 9.12
C TYR A 46 -0.37 -15.09 8.38
N GLU A 47 -0.17 -14.67 7.13
CA GLU A 47 0.98 -15.03 6.30
C GLU A 47 2.08 -13.98 6.39
N LEU A 48 1.69 -12.70 6.46
CA LEU A 48 2.58 -11.55 6.56
C LEU A 48 2.02 -10.53 7.56
N ASP A 49 2.42 -10.65 8.82
CA ASP A 49 2.17 -9.58 9.80
C ASP A 49 3.20 -8.47 9.59
N VAL A 50 2.75 -7.38 8.98
CA VAL A 50 3.61 -6.21 8.68
C VAL A 50 4.12 -5.51 9.95
N THR A 51 3.53 -5.77 11.13
CA THR A 51 3.97 -5.18 12.40
C THR A 51 5.14 -5.93 13.04
N ASP A 52 5.41 -7.15 12.58
CA ASP A 52 6.51 -7.99 13.05
C ASP A 52 7.69 -7.95 12.07
N SER A 53 8.82 -7.42 12.52
CA SER A 53 10.00 -7.25 11.68
C SER A 53 10.65 -8.55 11.22
N GLU A 54 10.60 -9.60 12.06
CA GLU A 54 11.18 -10.90 11.69
C GLU A 54 10.25 -11.63 10.71
N CYS A 55 8.92 -11.60 10.95
CA CYS A 55 7.94 -12.12 9.99
C CYS A 55 8.11 -11.47 8.60
N VAL A 56 8.26 -10.14 8.53
CA VAL A 56 8.47 -9.41 7.26
C VAL A 56 9.76 -9.87 6.58
N LYS A 57 10.85 -9.97 7.32
CA LYS A 57 12.16 -10.37 6.79
C LYS A 57 12.15 -11.82 6.27
N GLU A 58 11.62 -12.74 7.06
CA GLU A 58 11.50 -14.15 6.67
C GLU A 58 10.62 -14.30 5.43
N PHE A 59 9.42 -13.70 5.44
CA PHE A 59 8.51 -13.77 4.32
C PHE A 59 9.14 -13.26 3.01
N ILE A 60 9.74 -12.06 3.02
CA ILE A 60 10.39 -11.49 1.84
C ILE A 60 11.56 -12.35 1.36
N SER A 61 12.30 -12.98 2.28
CA SER A 61 13.39 -13.88 1.91
C SER A 61 12.92 -15.13 1.16
N THR A 62 11.69 -15.60 1.41
CA THR A 62 11.11 -16.79 0.75
C THR A 62 10.52 -16.46 -0.62
N VAL A 63 9.99 -15.27 -0.84
CA VAL A 63 9.36 -14.89 -2.11
C VAL A 63 10.35 -14.45 -3.18
N GLY A 64 11.58 -14.12 -2.80
CA GLY A 64 12.63 -13.73 -3.74
C GLY A 64 12.50 -12.28 -4.24
N ASP A 65 12.87 -12.07 -5.50
CA ASP A 65 12.92 -10.74 -6.10
C ASP A 65 11.53 -10.21 -6.46
N ILE A 66 11.18 -9.05 -5.90
CA ILE A 66 9.93 -8.34 -6.14
C ILE A 66 10.22 -7.08 -6.97
N ASP A 67 9.48 -6.86 -8.06
CA ASP A 67 9.61 -5.70 -8.94
C ASP A 67 8.65 -4.56 -8.55
N LEU A 68 7.50 -4.89 -7.97
CA LEU A 68 6.51 -3.95 -7.45
C LEU A 68 6.12 -4.32 -6.01
N LEU A 69 6.34 -3.41 -5.07
CA LEU A 69 5.75 -3.49 -3.73
C LEU A 69 4.61 -2.49 -3.60
N VAL A 70 3.41 -2.96 -3.24
CA VAL A 70 2.27 -2.12 -2.86
C VAL A 70 2.05 -2.23 -1.36
N CYS A 71 2.42 -1.19 -0.61
CA CYS A 71 2.18 -1.07 0.82
C CYS A 71 0.73 -0.62 1.03
N ASN A 72 -0.19 -1.60 1.11
CA ASN A 72 -1.63 -1.39 1.23
C ASN A 72 -2.17 -1.74 2.62
N ALA A 73 -1.51 -2.57 3.42
CA ALA A 73 -1.94 -2.90 4.78
C ALA A 73 -2.26 -1.64 5.59
N GLY A 74 -3.41 -1.62 6.24
CA GLY A 74 -3.87 -0.47 7.01
C GLY A 74 -4.97 -0.83 7.99
N ALA A 75 -5.09 -0.02 9.05
CA ALA A 75 -6.11 -0.12 10.07
C ALA A 75 -6.53 1.29 10.52
N THR A 76 -7.78 1.43 10.95
CA THR A 76 -8.32 2.65 11.56
C THR A 76 -8.85 2.34 12.95
N LEU A 77 -8.65 3.27 13.88
CA LEU A 77 -9.27 3.30 15.20
C LEU A 77 -9.67 4.76 15.45
N ASP A 78 -10.82 5.12 14.88
CA ASP A 78 -11.30 6.50 14.85
C ASP A 78 -11.97 6.85 16.18
N MET A 79 -11.49 7.90 16.83
CA MET A 79 -12.08 8.44 18.05
C MET A 79 -11.62 9.88 18.33
N PRO A 80 -12.38 10.68 19.09
CA PRO A 80 -11.94 12.01 19.51
C PRO A 80 -10.60 11.95 20.24
N LEU A 81 -9.68 12.88 19.94
CA LEU A 81 -8.33 12.91 20.50
C LEU A 81 -8.29 12.77 22.03
N ALA A 82 -9.20 13.44 22.74
CA ALA A 82 -9.25 13.38 24.20
C ALA A 82 -9.64 12.01 24.80
N ARG A 83 -10.13 11.07 23.96
CA ARG A 83 -10.48 9.71 24.35
C ARG A 83 -9.52 8.67 23.78
N MET A 84 -8.63 9.08 22.88
CA MET A 84 -7.68 8.18 22.23
C MET A 84 -6.63 7.72 23.23
N SER A 85 -6.52 6.41 23.42
CA SER A 85 -5.45 5.85 24.25
C SER A 85 -4.12 5.80 23.50
N GLU A 86 -3.00 5.73 24.23
CA GLU A 86 -1.68 5.50 23.63
C GLU A 86 -1.65 4.18 22.83
N SER A 87 -2.35 3.14 23.35
CA SER A 87 -2.45 1.86 22.66
C SER A 87 -3.16 1.97 21.30
N ASP A 88 -4.25 2.77 21.20
CA ASP A 88 -4.97 2.99 19.94
C ASP A 88 -4.11 3.76 18.95
N TRP A 89 -3.37 4.77 19.45
CA TRP A 89 -2.39 5.49 18.66
C TRP A 89 -1.29 4.57 18.13
N ASP A 90 -0.65 3.82 19.02
CA ASP A 90 0.47 2.94 18.67
C ASP A 90 0.05 1.84 17.69
N GLN A 91 -1.13 1.24 17.86
CA GLN A 91 -1.63 0.22 16.95
C GLN A 91 -1.79 0.77 15.52
N VAL A 92 -2.35 1.96 15.36
CA VAL A 92 -2.53 2.58 14.05
C VAL A 92 -1.18 2.96 13.43
N MET A 93 -0.25 3.52 14.21
CA MET A 93 1.10 3.84 13.75
C MET A 93 1.90 2.58 13.36
N GLN A 94 1.79 1.50 14.13
CA GLN A 94 2.47 0.24 13.86
C GLN A 94 2.04 -0.36 12.51
N VAL A 95 0.73 -0.42 12.25
CA VAL A 95 0.23 -1.02 11.00
C VAL A 95 0.48 -0.11 9.80
N ASN A 96 0.02 1.16 9.89
CA ASN A 96 -0.02 2.03 8.72
C ASN A 96 1.34 2.65 8.33
N LEU A 97 2.21 2.91 9.30
CA LEU A 97 3.49 3.56 9.05
C LEU A 97 4.67 2.61 9.21
N LYS A 98 4.84 2.01 10.40
CA LYS A 98 5.99 1.14 10.65
C LYS A 98 5.94 -0.12 9.80
N GLY A 99 4.76 -0.72 9.60
CA GLY A 99 4.60 -1.89 8.74
C GLY A 99 4.99 -1.61 7.30
N ALA A 100 4.53 -0.47 6.75
CA ALA A 100 4.92 -0.03 5.42
C ALA A 100 6.44 0.21 5.31
N PHE A 101 7.05 0.83 6.34
CA PHE A 101 8.50 1.01 6.42
C PHE A 101 9.25 -0.32 6.42
N LEU A 102 8.83 -1.29 7.24
CA LEU A 102 9.50 -2.59 7.34
C LEU A 102 9.50 -3.32 6.00
N CYS A 103 8.35 -3.40 5.34
CA CYS A 103 8.23 -4.03 4.03
C CYS A 103 9.07 -3.31 2.97
N ALA A 104 8.97 -1.99 2.90
CA ALA A 104 9.72 -1.18 1.94
C ALA A 104 11.24 -1.29 2.13
N ARG A 105 11.71 -1.29 3.39
CA ARG A 105 13.13 -1.47 3.74
C ARG A 105 13.67 -2.81 3.25
N GLU A 106 12.96 -3.91 3.51
CA GLU A 106 13.44 -5.25 3.12
C GLU A 106 13.45 -5.42 1.61
N VAL A 107 12.38 -5.04 0.90
CA VAL A 107 12.31 -5.16 -0.56
C VAL A 107 13.30 -4.23 -1.26
N SER A 108 13.54 -3.03 -0.75
CA SER A 108 14.45 -2.07 -1.38
C SER A 108 15.89 -2.56 -1.50
N ARG A 109 16.34 -3.46 -0.61
CA ARG A 109 17.70 -4.03 -0.67
C ARG A 109 17.98 -4.79 -1.97
N SER A 110 17.05 -5.68 -2.37
CA SER A 110 17.20 -6.41 -3.63
C SER A 110 16.96 -5.51 -4.84
N MET A 111 15.98 -4.60 -4.76
CA MET A 111 15.71 -3.62 -5.81
C MET A 111 16.92 -2.73 -6.12
N MET A 112 17.59 -2.20 -5.08
CA MET A 112 18.83 -1.40 -5.24
C MET A 112 19.97 -2.21 -5.86
N LYS A 113 20.12 -3.48 -5.48
CA LYS A 113 21.15 -4.38 -6.03
C LYS A 113 20.91 -4.65 -7.50
N ARG A 114 19.66 -4.92 -7.89
CA ARG A 114 19.26 -5.17 -9.29
C ARG A 114 19.13 -3.88 -10.12
N ARG A 115 19.12 -2.70 -9.46
CA ARG A 115 18.88 -1.38 -10.08
C ARG A 115 17.53 -1.34 -10.82
N SER A 116 16.52 -1.97 -10.23
CA SER A 116 15.16 -2.05 -10.77
C SER A 116 14.17 -2.28 -9.64
N GLY A 117 13.07 -1.54 -9.62
CA GLY A 117 11.99 -1.72 -8.67
C GLY A 117 11.02 -0.53 -8.62
N HIS A 118 9.86 -0.78 -8.02
CA HIS A 118 8.84 0.22 -7.78
C HIS A 118 8.15 -0.03 -6.44
N ILE A 119 8.08 0.98 -5.60
CA ILE A 119 7.37 0.95 -4.32
C ILE A 119 6.20 1.94 -4.39
N VAL A 120 5.00 1.47 -4.09
CA VAL A 120 3.78 2.28 -4.05
C VAL A 120 3.19 2.23 -2.65
N PHE A 121 3.07 3.39 -2.01
CA PHE A 121 2.37 3.52 -0.74
C PHE A 121 0.90 3.90 -0.97
N ILE A 122 -0.02 3.11 -0.42
CA ILE A 122 -1.43 3.49 -0.36
C ILE A 122 -1.62 4.38 0.88
N SER A 123 -1.69 5.69 0.61
CA SER A 123 -1.99 6.72 1.62
C SER A 123 -3.51 6.94 1.70
N SER A 124 -3.95 8.14 2.03
CA SER A 124 -5.36 8.50 2.17
C SER A 124 -5.55 9.99 1.91
N PHE A 125 -6.76 10.39 1.52
CA PHE A 125 -7.16 11.80 1.53
C PHE A 125 -7.05 12.42 2.93
N SER A 126 -7.21 11.61 4.00
CA SER A 126 -7.00 12.03 5.39
C SER A 126 -5.56 12.47 5.69
N ALA A 127 -4.58 12.14 4.82
CA ALA A 127 -3.20 12.62 4.96
C ALA A 127 -3.08 14.14 4.71
N ILE A 128 -4.02 14.72 3.96
CA ILE A 128 -4.00 16.13 3.54
C ILE A 128 -5.23 16.90 4.04
N HIS A 129 -6.37 16.22 4.20
CA HIS A 129 -7.62 16.77 4.73
C HIS A 129 -8.20 15.83 5.79
N PRO A 130 -7.64 15.81 7.02
CA PRO A 130 -8.06 14.90 8.06
C PRO A 130 -9.43 15.27 8.63
N PRO A 131 -10.36 14.31 8.75
CA PRO A 131 -11.58 14.53 9.51
C PRO A 131 -11.32 14.49 11.02
N ALA A 132 -12.24 15.05 11.81
CA ALA A 132 -12.22 14.87 13.26
C ALA A 132 -12.26 13.38 13.63
N GLY A 133 -11.53 13.00 14.68
CA GLY A 133 -11.46 11.62 15.17
C GLY A 133 -10.37 10.76 14.54
N GLN A 134 -9.66 11.23 13.53
CA GLN A 134 -8.59 10.48 12.83
C GLN A 134 -7.17 10.99 13.11
N ALA A 135 -6.89 11.50 14.29
CA ALA A 135 -5.57 12.08 14.59
C ALA A 135 -4.41 11.07 14.36
N ASN A 136 -4.57 9.82 14.83
CA ASN A 136 -3.61 8.74 14.65
C ASN A 136 -3.48 8.32 13.17
N TYR A 137 -4.61 8.07 12.50
CA TYR A 137 -4.64 7.61 11.11
C TYR A 137 -4.10 8.68 10.16
N ALA A 138 -4.55 9.93 10.33
CA ALA A 138 -4.06 11.05 9.53
C ALA A 138 -2.56 11.29 9.71
N ALA A 139 -2.06 11.23 10.95
CA ALA A 139 -0.63 11.33 11.24
C ALA A 139 0.17 10.23 10.51
N ALA A 140 -0.27 8.96 10.62
CA ALA A 140 0.40 7.84 9.95
C ALA A 140 0.39 7.98 8.42
N LYS A 141 -0.77 8.34 7.82
CA LYS A 141 -0.90 8.47 6.37
C LYS A 141 -0.19 9.70 5.81
N SER A 142 -0.10 10.81 6.59
CA SER A 142 0.74 11.98 6.23
C SER A 142 2.23 11.64 6.30
N ALA A 143 2.65 10.90 7.33
CA ALA A 143 4.05 10.48 7.48
C ALA A 143 4.53 9.59 6.30
N LEU A 144 3.63 8.77 5.72
CA LEU A 144 3.95 8.00 4.50
C LEU A 144 4.37 8.91 3.34
N LEU A 145 3.76 10.08 3.18
CA LEU A 145 4.10 11.01 2.10
C LEU A 145 5.50 11.59 2.28
N GLY A 146 5.88 11.92 3.52
CA GLY A 146 7.24 12.36 3.85
C GLY A 146 8.26 11.25 3.63
N MET A 147 7.98 10.04 4.14
CA MET A 147 8.84 8.86 3.96
C MET A 147 9.02 8.52 2.48
N MET A 148 7.94 8.50 1.70
CA MET A 148 7.97 8.25 0.26
C MET A 148 8.91 9.21 -0.47
N LYS A 149 8.81 10.52 -0.20
CA LYS A 149 9.66 11.54 -0.85
C LYS A 149 11.13 11.34 -0.51
N SER A 150 11.45 11.05 0.76
CA SER A 150 12.82 10.76 1.19
C SER A 150 13.38 9.52 0.48
N MET A 151 12.59 8.42 0.46
CA MET A 151 12.97 7.19 -0.22
C MET A 151 13.14 7.39 -1.73
N ALA A 152 12.30 8.20 -2.38
CA ALA A 152 12.44 8.52 -3.81
C ALA A 152 13.77 9.20 -4.12
N GLN A 153 14.23 10.12 -3.26
CA GLN A 153 15.54 10.76 -3.37
C GLN A 153 16.69 9.75 -3.20
N GLU A 154 16.62 8.91 -2.17
CA GLU A 154 17.66 7.94 -1.85
C GLU A 154 17.78 6.84 -2.91
N LEU A 155 16.63 6.25 -3.31
CA LEU A 155 16.60 5.07 -4.16
C LEU A 155 16.66 5.39 -5.65
N GLY A 156 16.41 6.65 -6.05
CA GLY A 156 16.39 7.08 -7.46
C GLY A 156 17.71 6.84 -8.19
N ALA A 157 18.86 7.06 -7.52
CA ALA A 157 20.19 6.77 -8.07
C ALA A 157 20.40 5.25 -8.38
N ARG A 158 19.56 4.40 -7.83
CA ARG A 158 19.52 2.94 -8.08
C ARG A 158 18.39 2.53 -9.01
N ASN A 159 17.76 3.48 -9.71
CA ASN A 159 16.64 3.22 -10.62
C ASN A 159 15.45 2.50 -9.93
N VAL A 160 15.21 2.82 -8.66
CA VAL A 160 14.04 2.36 -7.91
C VAL A 160 13.09 3.54 -7.73
N ARG A 161 11.86 3.38 -8.21
CA ARG A 161 10.81 4.40 -8.13
C ARG A 161 10.04 4.27 -6.82
N VAL A 162 9.62 5.38 -6.25
CA VAL A 162 8.77 5.38 -5.04
C VAL A 162 7.69 6.43 -5.21
N ASN A 163 6.42 6.03 -5.11
CA ASN A 163 5.28 6.92 -5.27
C ASN A 163 4.23 6.65 -4.17
N ALA A 164 3.29 7.56 -4.01
CA ALA A 164 2.13 7.39 -3.13
C ALA A 164 0.82 7.64 -3.89
N ILE A 165 -0.22 6.90 -3.50
CA ILE A 165 -1.57 7.04 -4.04
C ILE A 165 -2.52 7.37 -2.90
N LEU A 166 -3.36 8.39 -3.10
CA LEU A 166 -4.53 8.70 -2.30
C LEU A 166 -5.74 8.18 -3.09
N PRO A 167 -6.27 7.01 -2.73
CA PRO A 167 -7.27 6.32 -3.56
C PRO A 167 -8.63 7.03 -3.62
N GLY A 168 -8.84 8.01 -2.73
CA GLY A 168 -10.12 8.66 -2.58
C GLY A 168 -11.02 7.95 -1.58
N PHE A 169 -12.31 8.34 -1.55
CA PHE A 169 -13.32 7.61 -0.79
C PHE A 169 -13.73 6.37 -1.61
N LEU A 170 -13.58 5.20 -1.00
CA LEU A 170 -13.94 3.91 -1.59
C LEU A 170 -15.03 3.26 -0.74
N GLU A 171 -16.05 2.71 -1.40
CA GLU A 171 -17.05 1.86 -0.75
C GLU A 171 -16.46 0.46 -0.59
N THR A 172 -16.05 0.13 0.64
CA THR A 172 -15.38 -1.11 1.00
C THR A 172 -15.82 -1.53 2.41
N LYS A 173 -15.48 -2.73 2.83
CA LYS A 173 -15.74 -3.19 4.22
C LYS A 173 -15.22 -2.23 5.28
N MET A 174 -14.18 -1.46 5.00
CA MET A 174 -13.65 -0.45 5.93
C MET A 174 -14.61 0.73 6.13
N THR A 175 -15.42 1.06 5.13
CA THR A 175 -16.38 2.19 5.13
C THR A 175 -17.84 1.76 5.31
N ASP A 176 -18.12 0.44 5.36
CA ASP A 176 -19.49 -0.08 5.46
C ASP A 176 -20.22 0.37 6.72
N ASN A 177 -19.49 0.51 7.83
CA ASN A 177 -20.05 0.93 9.12
C ASN A 177 -20.32 2.43 9.23
N LEU A 178 -20.01 3.22 8.20
CA LEU A 178 -20.32 4.66 8.19
C LEU A 178 -21.82 4.86 7.93
N SER A 179 -22.43 5.81 8.66
CA SER A 179 -23.84 6.15 8.44
C SER A 179 -24.06 6.79 7.08
N ASP A 180 -25.29 6.70 6.57
CA ASP A 180 -25.67 7.30 5.28
C ASP A 180 -25.44 8.81 5.27
N GLU A 181 -25.66 9.51 6.41
CA GLU A 181 -25.39 10.94 6.53
C GLU A 181 -23.91 11.26 6.32
N VAL A 182 -23.01 10.44 6.87
CA VAL A 182 -21.56 10.60 6.70
C VAL A 182 -21.15 10.34 5.25
N LYS A 183 -21.71 9.30 4.62
CA LYS A 183 -21.47 8.99 3.20
C LYS A 183 -21.98 10.11 2.30
N GLN A 184 -23.19 10.64 2.54
CA GLN A 184 -23.74 11.76 1.79
C GLN A 184 -22.93 13.03 1.95
N ALA A 185 -22.50 13.37 3.17
CA ALA A 185 -21.65 14.53 3.43
C ALA A 185 -20.28 14.39 2.75
N ALA A 186 -19.73 13.17 2.66
CA ALA A 186 -18.52 12.89 1.89
C ALA A 186 -18.77 13.08 0.38
N LEU A 187 -19.89 12.56 -0.14
CA LEU A 187 -20.25 12.64 -1.56
C LEU A 187 -20.41 14.09 -2.03
N GLN A 188 -21.02 14.95 -1.21
CA GLN A 188 -21.20 16.38 -1.53
C GLN A 188 -19.87 17.13 -1.76
N LYS A 189 -18.77 16.62 -1.23
CA LYS A 189 -17.43 17.20 -1.44
C LYS A 189 -16.78 16.75 -2.74
N HIS A 190 -17.35 15.76 -3.43
CA HIS A 190 -16.83 15.25 -4.70
C HIS A 190 -17.45 16.00 -5.88
N MET A 191 -16.61 16.73 -6.64
CA MET A 191 -17.06 17.57 -7.77
C MET A 191 -17.83 16.78 -8.84
N LEU A 192 -17.50 15.49 -9.01
CA LEU A 192 -18.16 14.60 -9.98
C LEU A 192 -19.41 13.90 -9.40
N GLY A 193 -19.80 14.17 -8.13
CA GLY A 193 -20.97 13.56 -7.49
C GLY A 193 -20.93 12.03 -7.38
N ARG A 194 -19.73 11.45 -7.38
CA ARG A 194 -19.51 9.99 -7.25
C ARG A 194 -18.20 9.68 -6.57
N PHE A 195 -18.15 8.56 -5.88
CA PHE A 195 -16.94 8.02 -5.28
C PHE A 195 -16.05 7.34 -6.33
N ASN A 196 -14.78 7.14 -5.97
CA ASN A 196 -13.88 6.28 -6.74
C ASN A 196 -14.19 4.81 -6.43
N THR A 197 -13.65 3.88 -7.22
CA THR A 197 -13.79 2.44 -6.99
C THR A 197 -12.43 1.76 -6.79
N PRO A 198 -12.38 0.63 -6.07
CA PRO A 198 -11.15 -0.15 -5.91
C PRO A 198 -10.53 -0.58 -7.24
N GLU A 199 -11.36 -0.87 -8.26
CA GLU A 199 -10.93 -1.31 -9.60
C GLU A 199 -10.15 -0.21 -10.31
N VAL A 200 -10.65 1.04 -10.29
CA VAL A 200 -9.95 2.20 -10.89
C VAL A 200 -8.60 2.43 -10.22
N VAL A 201 -8.51 2.24 -8.90
CA VAL A 201 -7.22 2.32 -8.19
C VAL A 201 -6.29 1.20 -8.64
N GLY A 202 -6.80 -0.02 -8.79
CA GLY A 202 -6.03 -1.18 -9.28
C GLY A 202 -5.48 -0.95 -10.68
N GLU A 203 -6.33 -0.49 -11.61
CA GLU A 203 -5.94 -0.13 -12.98
C GLU A 203 -4.86 0.97 -12.98
N PHE A 204 -5.00 1.98 -12.11
CA PHE A 204 -4.00 3.03 -12.00
C PHE A 204 -2.67 2.51 -11.47
N VAL A 205 -2.65 1.61 -10.48
CA VAL A 205 -1.41 0.97 -9.97
C VAL A 205 -0.70 0.21 -11.09
N ALA A 206 -1.44 -0.59 -11.88
CA ALA A 206 -0.87 -1.33 -13.01
C ALA A 206 -0.31 -0.37 -14.07
N HIS A 207 -1.08 0.68 -14.43
CA HIS A 207 -0.64 1.71 -15.38
C HIS A 207 0.61 2.45 -14.90
N LEU A 208 0.63 2.91 -13.65
CA LEU A 208 1.77 3.60 -13.04
C LEU A 208 3.03 2.73 -13.03
N HIS A 209 2.86 1.42 -12.78
CA HIS A 209 4.00 0.49 -12.79
C HIS A 209 4.55 0.29 -14.20
N GLN A 210 3.70 -0.04 -15.18
CA GLN A 210 4.13 -0.44 -16.52
C GLN A 210 4.42 0.73 -17.47
N ASN A 211 3.63 1.82 -17.38
CA ASN A 211 3.61 2.85 -18.42
C ASN A 211 4.22 4.19 -18.00
N MET A 212 4.60 4.35 -16.71
CA MET A 212 5.20 5.60 -16.21
C MET A 212 6.61 5.40 -15.63
N PRO A 213 7.58 4.89 -16.42
CA PRO A 213 8.90 4.46 -15.90
C PRO A 213 9.75 5.62 -15.36
N HIS A 214 9.47 6.85 -15.72
CA HIS A 214 10.22 8.04 -15.29
C HIS A 214 9.56 8.80 -14.13
N THR A 215 8.53 8.21 -13.49
CA THR A 215 7.76 8.88 -12.43
C THR A 215 8.14 8.33 -11.06
N SER A 216 8.69 9.19 -10.20
CA SER A 216 9.07 8.89 -8.82
C SER A 216 8.91 10.12 -7.93
N GLY A 217 8.66 9.93 -6.63
CA GLY A 217 8.46 11.01 -5.65
C GLY A 217 7.10 11.71 -5.76
N GLN A 218 6.14 11.15 -6.49
CA GLN A 218 4.86 11.77 -6.76
C GLN A 218 3.75 11.24 -5.85
N VAL A 219 2.78 12.11 -5.58
CA VAL A 219 1.54 11.81 -4.87
C VAL A 219 0.39 11.94 -5.85
N PHE A 220 -0.37 10.86 -6.05
CA PHE A 220 -1.51 10.82 -6.96
C PHE A 220 -2.82 10.78 -6.18
N SER A 221 -3.64 11.79 -6.31
CA SER A 221 -5.00 11.82 -5.79
C SER A 221 -5.96 11.31 -6.86
N LEU A 222 -6.71 10.25 -6.54
CA LEU A 222 -7.57 9.54 -7.50
C LEU A 222 -9.05 9.78 -7.19
N ASP A 223 -9.40 10.96 -6.69
CA ASP A 223 -10.79 11.35 -6.54
C ASP A 223 -11.03 12.79 -7.02
N SER A 224 -12.29 13.24 -6.98
CA SER A 224 -12.68 14.55 -7.49
C SER A 224 -12.80 15.64 -6.40
N ARG A 225 -12.27 15.40 -5.20
CA ARG A 225 -12.17 16.45 -4.17
C ARG A 225 -11.01 17.37 -4.48
N ILE A 226 -11.20 18.67 -4.27
CA ILE A 226 -10.13 19.65 -4.44
C ILE A 226 -9.16 19.53 -3.25
N VAL A 227 -7.88 19.53 -3.56
CA VAL A 227 -6.75 19.42 -2.62
C VAL A 227 -6.19 20.82 -2.35
#